data_7841881580a43dda4f2a9b155355e2b5
#
_entry.id   7841881580a43dda4f2a9b155355e2b5
#
_cell.length_a   1.000
_cell.length_b   1.000
_cell.length_c   1.000
_cell.angle_alpha   90.00
_cell.angle_beta   90.00
_cell.angle_gamma   90.00
#
_symmetry.space_group_name_H-M   'P 1'
#
loop_
_entity.id
_entity.type
_entity.pdbx_description
1 polymer ?
#
loop_
_entity_poly.entity_id
_entity_poly.type
_entity_poly.pdbx_seq_one_letter_code
_entity_poly.pdbx_strand_id
1 'polypeptide(L)'
;MTARGHRRGASATVALFLLALAATGCGGGAVAGADGAAPGAGTVETAAVLPVAERPSAPDTSGRDLTGRDLALRSYRGKVVVLNVWGSWCAPCRAEAADLEALRGAAAPRGVELLGVNVRDRSTGPAREFERTYGLRYPSIHDPDGKLLLAFPPTLLNPQAIPSTLVIDRQGRIAVAISGPITRARLEPLVDRVAGEDA
;
A
#
# COMPACT_ATOMS: atom_id res chain seq x y z
N MET A 1 -54.34 -18.32 40.47
CA MET A 1 -55.23 -17.17 40.34
C MET A 1 -54.88 -16.49 39.02
N THR A 2 -55.62 -16.89 37.96
CA THR A 2 -56.79 -16.22 37.33
C THR A 2 -56.44 -14.78 36.96
N ALA A 3 -56.59 -14.28 35.76
CA ALA A 3 -57.45 -14.46 34.60
C ALA A 3 -56.85 -13.73 33.40
N ARG A 4 -56.83 -14.22 32.17
CA ARG A 4 -57.89 -14.24 31.14
C ARG A 4 -58.56 -12.88 30.81
N GLY A 5 -58.41 -12.46 29.58
CA GLY A 5 -59.26 -11.50 28.86
C GLY A 5 -58.61 -11.15 27.52
N HIS A 6 -58.87 -11.73 26.49
CA HIS A 6 -59.93 -11.80 25.51
C HIS A 6 -60.28 -10.49 24.80
N ARG A 7 -60.12 -10.50 23.51
CA ARG A 7 -60.99 -10.25 22.34
C ARG A 7 -60.75 -8.90 21.68
N ARG A 8 -60.69 -8.83 20.46
CA ARG A 8 -61.41 -8.99 19.17
C ARG A 8 -60.91 -7.82 18.30
N GLY A 9 -60.50 -7.88 17.11
CA GLY A 9 -61.11 -8.40 15.93
C GLY A 9 -61.79 -7.30 15.15
N ALA A 10 -61.27 -6.92 14.00
CA ALA A 10 -62.10 -6.39 12.92
C ALA A 10 -61.31 -6.40 11.63
N SER A 11 -61.86 -7.11 10.73
CA SER A 11 -61.56 -7.29 9.32
C SER A 11 -62.07 -6.11 8.48
N ALA A 12 -61.73 -6.20 7.22
CA ALA A 12 -62.34 -5.55 6.02
C ALA A 12 -61.57 -4.28 5.60
N THR A 13 -61.25 -4.02 4.33
CA THR A 13 -61.89 -4.45 3.09
C THR A 13 -60.92 -4.18 1.94
N VAL A 14 -61.01 -5.04 1.00
CA VAL A 14 -60.58 -4.99 -0.41
C VAL A 14 -60.97 -3.67 -1.11
N ALA A 15 -60.05 -3.12 -1.86
CA ALA A 15 -60.40 -2.30 -3.02
C ALA A 15 -59.38 -2.56 -4.16
N LEU A 16 -59.90 -3.36 -5.06
CA LEU A 16 -59.35 -3.65 -6.38
C LEU A 16 -59.56 -2.41 -7.27
N PHE A 17 -58.47 -1.85 -7.81
CA PHE A 17 -58.55 -0.94 -8.96
C PHE A 17 -57.60 -1.45 -10.06
N LEU A 18 -58.25 -2.19 -10.97
CA LEU A 18 -57.74 -2.43 -12.30
C LEU A 18 -58.02 -1.15 -13.17
N LEU A 19 -56.99 -0.61 -13.75
CA LEU A 19 -57.14 0.19 -14.97
C LEU A 19 -55.98 -0.16 -15.91
N ALA A 20 -56.32 -0.84 -16.97
CA ALA A 20 -55.49 -1.10 -18.14
C ALA A 20 -55.63 0.11 -19.08
N LEU A 21 -54.64 0.35 -19.90
CA LEU A 21 -54.53 0.87 -21.27
C LEU A 21 -53.21 1.66 -21.38
N ALA A 22 -52.44 1.66 -22.38
CA ALA A 22 -52.35 1.04 -23.69
C ALA A 22 -50.92 1.28 -24.19
N ALA A 23 -50.45 0.38 -25.01
CA ALA A 23 -49.18 0.46 -25.72
C ALA A 23 -49.15 1.64 -26.70
N THR A 24 -47.93 2.17 -26.90
CA THR A 24 -47.35 2.50 -28.20
C THR A 24 -46.01 3.18 -28.05
N GLY A 25 -45.00 2.77 -28.80
CA GLY A 25 -43.80 3.55 -29.04
C GLY A 25 -42.52 2.76 -29.15
N CYS A 26 -42.31 2.18 -30.36
CA CYS A 26 -40.98 1.75 -30.81
C CYS A 26 -40.00 2.94 -30.80
N GLY A 27 -38.85 2.76 -30.21
CA GLY A 27 -37.70 3.65 -30.32
C GLY A 27 -36.46 2.88 -29.89
N GLY A 28 -35.80 2.20 -30.83
CA GLY A 28 -34.53 1.56 -30.60
C GLY A 28 -33.44 2.61 -30.26
N GLY A 29 -32.95 2.59 -29.04
CA GLY A 29 -31.75 3.24 -28.63
C GLY A 29 -30.90 2.20 -27.86
N ALA A 30 -29.85 1.72 -28.49
CA ALA A 30 -28.85 0.91 -27.80
C ALA A 30 -28.19 1.76 -26.73
N VAL A 31 -28.62 1.61 -25.51
CA VAL A 31 -27.86 2.10 -24.34
C VAL A 31 -26.76 1.08 -24.08
N ALA A 32 -25.52 1.48 -24.44
CA ALA A 32 -24.32 0.83 -23.99
C ALA A 32 -24.40 0.63 -22.47
N GLY A 33 -24.20 -0.62 -22.04
CA GLY A 33 -24.15 -0.98 -20.63
C GLY A 33 -23.13 -0.13 -19.90
N ALA A 34 -23.62 0.68 -18.99
CA ALA A 34 -22.79 1.26 -17.96
C ALA A 34 -22.51 0.15 -16.96
N ASP A 35 -21.38 -0.53 -17.12
CA ASP A 35 -20.82 -1.36 -16.08
C ASP A 35 -20.62 -0.48 -14.87
N GLY A 36 -21.42 -0.71 -13.85
CA GLY A 36 -21.30 -0.08 -12.55
C GLY A 36 -20.01 -0.51 -11.88
N ALA A 37 -18.93 0.18 -12.17
CA ALA A 37 -17.71 0.09 -11.41
C ALA A 37 -18.00 0.63 -9.99
N ALA A 38 -17.94 -0.25 -9.03
CA ALA A 38 -18.02 0.10 -7.62
C ALA A 38 -16.94 1.15 -7.29
N PRO A 39 -17.27 2.27 -6.62
CA PRO A 39 -16.29 3.24 -6.20
C PRO A 39 -15.53 2.70 -4.98
N GLY A 40 -14.34 2.19 -5.14
CA GLY A 40 -13.59 1.67 -4.01
C GLY A 40 -12.25 1.01 -4.28
N ALA A 41 -11.88 0.75 -5.51
CA ALA A 41 -10.50 0.37 -5.83
C ALA A 41 -9.75 1.65 -6.20
N GLY A 42 -9.06 2.26 -5.25
CA GLY A 42 -8.07 3.29 -5.54
C GLY A 42 -7.15 2.74 -6.62
N THR A 43 -7.23 3.29 -7.82
CA THR A 43 -6.29 3.02 -8.89
C THR A 43 -4.92 3.35 -8.35
N VAL A 44 -4.15 2.31 -8.02
CA VAL A 44 -2.71 2.45 -7.77
C VAL A 44 -2.15 2.94 -9.10
N GLU A 45 -1.92 4.25 -9.14
CA GLU A 45 -1.29 4.90 -10.27
C GLU A 45 -0.04 4.09 -10.64
N THR A 46 0.09 3.74 -11.91
CA THR A 46 1.17 2.87 -12.37
C THR A 46 2.47 3.60 -12.06
N ALA A 47 3.18 3.16 -11.04
CA ALA A 47 4.43 3.76 -10.64
C ALA A 47 5.37 3.75 -11.85
N ALA A 48 5.77 4.93 -12.28
CA ALA A 48 6.74 5.11 -13.36
C ALA A 48 8.13 5.36 -12.77
N VAL A 49 9.15 4.95 -13.50
CA VAL A 49 10.53 5.33 -13.16
C VAL A 49 10.75 6.78 -13.60
N LEU A 50 11.08 7.66 -12.65
CA LEU A 50 11.39 9.05 -12.92
C LEU A 50 12.60 9.18 -13.84
N PRO A 51 12.59 10.11 -14.81
CA PRO A 51 13.78 10.47 -15.57
C PRO A 51 14.93 10.87 -14.64
N VAL A 52 16.15 10.49 -14.96
CA VAL A 52 17.34 10.72 -14.11
C VAL A 52 17.48 12.19 -13.69
N ALA A 53 17.20 13.13 -14.61
CA ALA A 53 17.28 14.57 -14.36
C ALA A 53 16.22 15.11 -13.39
N GLU A 54 15.13 14.37 -13.17
CA GLU A 54 14.00 14.78 -12.34
C GLU A 54 14.02 14.15 -10.94
N ARG A 55 14.97 13.24 -10.66
CA ARG A 55 15.05 12.53 -9.39
C ARG A 55 15.56 13.43 -8.28
N PRO A 56 14.76 13.71 -7.25
CA PRO A 56 15.26 14.40 -6.07
C PRO A 56 16.18 13.48 -5.26
N SER A 57 17.13 14.06 -4.55
CA SER A 57 17.93 13.33 -3.58
C SER A 57 17.04 12.80 -2.45
N ALA A 58 17.23 11.54 -2.08
CA ALA A 58 16.65 11.03 -0.85
C ALA A 58 17.25 11.74 0.37
N PRO A 59 16.45 12.10 1.39
CA PRO A 59 16.97 12.71 2.60
C PRO A 59 17.92 11.76 3.34
N ASP A 60 18.82 12.32 4.15
CA ASP A 60 19.74 11.53 4.99
C ASP A 60 18.96 10.88 6.14
N THR A 61 18.36 9.74 5.84
CA THR A 61 17.54 8.98 6.77
C THR A 61 18.41 8.07 7.61
N SER A 62 18.40 8.25 8.93
CA SER A 62 19.19 7.44 9.86
C SER A 62 18.49 7.29 11.21
N GLY A 63 18.83 6.24 11.94
CA GLY A 63 18.29 5.95 13.25
C GLY A 63 18.81 4.63 13.79
N ARG A 64 18.18 4.12 14.84
CA ARG A 64 18.46 2.77 15.33
C ARG A 64 17.58 1.74 14.66
N ASP A 65 18.16 0.60 14.31
CA ASP A 65 17.37 -0.53 13.82
C ASP A 65 16.58 -1.20 14.95
N LEU A 66 15.74 -2.17 14.61
CA LEU A 66 14.93 -2.92 15.58
C LEU A 66 15.76 -3.70 16.61
N THR A 67 17.08 -3.84 16.41
CA THR A 67 18.02 -4.48 17.34
C THR A 67 18.83 -3.48 18.15
N GLY A 68 18.66 -2.17 17.88
CA GLY A 68 19.36 -1.08 18.56
C GLY A 68 20.69 -0.68 17.93
N ARG A 69 21.06 -1.19 16.76
CA ARG A 69 22.27 -0.82 16.01
C ARG A 69 22.00 0.43 15.17
N ASP A 70 23.04 1.25 14.98
CA ASP A 70 22.92 2.40 14.09
C ASP A 70 22.77 1.95 12.63
N LEU A 71 21.81 2.57 11.94
CA LEU A 71 21.45 2.28 10.55
C LEU A 71 21.21 3.58 9.80
N ALA A 72 21.79 3.74 8.60
CA ALA A 72 21.65 4.95 7.82
C ALA A 72 21.56 4.64 6.33
N LEU A 73 20.65 5.32 5.63
CA LEU A 73 20.46 5.17 4.19
C LEU A 73 21.75 5.48 3.41
N ARG A 74 22.54 6.48 3.87
CA ARG A 74 23.81 6.84 3.22
C ARG A 74 24.83 5.69 3.16
N SER A 75 24.73 4.70 4.06
CA SER A 75 25.63 3.52 4.06
C SER A 75 25.40 2.60 2.86
N TYR A 76 24.34 2.83 2.09
CA TYR A 76 23.96 2.07 0.90
C TYR A 76 24.31 2.80 -0.41
N ARG A 77 25.09 3.89 -0.37
CA ARG A 77 25.57 4.56 -1.59
C ARG A 77 26.29 3.59 -2.51
N GLY A 78 26.07 3.71 -3.82
CA GLY A 78 26.59 2.78 -4.82
C GLY A 78 25.70 1.54 -5.04
N LYS A 79 24.66 1.37 -4.22
CA LYS A 79 23.65 0.31 -4.37
C LYS A 79 22.30 0.93 -4.72
N VAL A 80 21.46 0.14 -5.38
CA VAL A 80 20.04 0.47 -5.50
C VAL A 80 19.36 0.04 -4.21
N VAL A 81 18.54 0.93 -3.63
CA VAL A 81 17.84 0.65 -2.36
C VAL A 81 16.35 0.63 -2.60
N VAL A 82 15.70 -0.45 -2.21
CA VAL A 82 14.25 -0.50 -2.04
C VAL A 82 13.94 -0.14 -0.59
N LEU A 83 13.43 1.07 -0.37
CA LEU A 83 13.04 1.57 0.94
C LEU A 83 11.54 1.30 1.12
N ASN A 84 11.19 0.44 2.08
CA ASN A 84 9.80 0.11 2.40
C ASN A 84 9.40 0.71 3.76
N VAL A 85 8.31 1.46 3.78
CA VAL A 85 7.71 2.02 5.00
C VAL A 85 6.56 1.14 5.44
N TRP A 86 6.66 0.64 6.68
CA TRP A 86 5.73 -0.37 7.19
C TRP A 86 5.47 -0.26 8.70
N GLY A 87 4.46 -0.96 9.18
CA GLY A 87 4.16 -1.10 10.61
C GLY A 87 3.58 -2.48 10.91
N SER A 88 3.80 -3.00 12.12
CA SER A 88 3.29 -4.32 12.53
C SER A 88 1.75 -4.38 12.57
N TRP A 89 1.11 -3.26 12.82
CA TRP A 89 -0.34 -3.04 12.86
C TRP A 89 -0.98 -2.99 11.46
N CYS A 90 -0.18 -2.82 10.41
CA CYS A 90 -0.63 -2.58 9.04
C CYS A 90 -1.00 -3.89 8.33
N ALA A 91 -2.28 -4.13 8.07
CA ALA A 91 -2.74 -5.34 7.38
C ALA A 91 -2.22 -5.46 5.93
N PRO A 92 -2.21 -4.40 5.09
CA PRO A 92 -1.62 -4.47 3.75
C PRO A 92 -0.10 -4.73 3.77
N CYS A 93 0.64 -4.27 4.80
CA CYS A 93 2.07 -4.54 4.93
C CYS A 93 2.32 -6.06 5.13
N ARG A 94 1.41 -6.76 5.81
CA ARG A 94 1.48 -8.23 5.95
C ARG A 94 1.31 -8.94 4.61
N ALA A 95 0.45 -8.39 3.75
CA ALA A 95 0.21 -8.98 2.44
C ALA A 95 1.41 -8.89 1.50
N GLU A 96 2.20 -7.80 1.57
CA GLU A 96 3.38 -7.60 0.70
C GLU A 96 4.70 -8.19 1.24
N ALA A 97 4.73 -8.57 2.52
CA ALA A 97 5.96 -8.94 3.22
C ALA A 97 6.74 -10.09 2.53
N ALA A 98 6.04 -11.15 2.12
CA ALA A 98 6.65 -12.27 1.41
C ALA A 98 7.20 -11.87 0.03
N ASP A 99 6.51 -10.99 -0.67
CA ASP A 99 6.94 -10.48 -1.98
C ASP A 99 8.22 -9.64 -1.87
N LEU A 100 8.31 -8.80 -0.83
CA LEU A 100 9.50 -7.99 -0.57
C LEU A 100 10.71 -8.87 -0.19
N GLU A 101 10.53 -9.88 0.66
CA GLU A 101 11.62 -10.79 1.01
C GLU A 101 12.08 -11.63 -0.19
N ALA A 102 11.15 -12.09 -1.03
CA ALA A 102 11.48 -12.79 -2.27
C ALA A 102 12.25 -11.88 -3.25
N LEU A 103 11.85 -10.62 -3.39
CA LEU A 103 12.57 -9.62 -4.17
C LEU A 103 13.99 -9.41 -3.62
N ARG A 104 14.15 -9.26 -2.30
CA ARG A 104 15.45 -9.11 -1.64
C ARG A 104 16.40 -10.23 -2.05
N GLY A 105 15.96 -11.49 -1.95
CA GLY A 105 16.77 -12.63 -2.33
C GLY A 105 17.16 -12.65 -3.80
N ALA A 106 16.22 -12.35 -4.68
CA ALA A 106 16.44 -12.37 -6.12
C ALA A 106 17.27 -11.17 -6.64
N ALA A 107 17.17 -10.00 -6.01
CA ALA A 107 17.80 -8.78 -6.49
C ALA A 107 19.19 -8.51 -5.88
N ALA A 108 19.54 -9.16 -4.78
CA ALA A 108 20.84 -9.00 -4.09
C ALA A 108 22.07 -9.16 -5.04
N PRO A 109 22.13 -10.17 -5.95
CA PRO A 109 23.27 -10.31 -6.89
C PRO A 109 23.42 -9.12 -7.84
N ARG A 110 22.36 -8.30 -8.03
CA ARG A 110 22.37 -7.11 -8.89
C ARG A 110 22.76 -5.83 -8.15
N GLY A 111 23.20 -5.94 -6.89
CA GLY A 111 23.56 -4.79 -6.06
C GLY A 111 22.32 -4.01 -5.56
N VAL A 112 21.21 -4.71 -5.37
CA VAL A 112 19.97 -4.16 -4.78
C VAL A 112 19.88 -4.58 -3.33
N GLU A 113 19.61 -3.62 -2.45
CA GLU A 113 19.40 -3.85 -1.02
C GLU A 113 18.01 -3.40 -0.61
N LEU A 114 17.42 -4.06 0.36
CA LEU A 114 16.18 -3.63 0.98
C LEU A 114 16.47 -2.98 2.34
N LEU A 115 15.77 -1.88 2.61
CA LEU A 115 15.81 -1.17 3.88
C LEU A 115 14.38 -0.85 4.31
N GLY A 116 14.02 -1.18 5.54
CA GLY A 116 12.73 -0.83 6.12
C GLY A 116 12.78 0.47 6.92
N VAL A 117 11.64 1.15 7.01
CA VAL A 117 11.35 2.14 8.05
C VAL A 117 10.09 1.68 8.76
N ASN A 118 10.26 1.18 9.98
CA ASN A 118 9.17 0.74 10.83
C ASN A 118 8.58 1.94 11.56
N VAL A 119 7.30 2.23 11.34
CA VAL A 119 6.65 3.42 11.89
C VAL A 119 5.48 3.08 12.79
N ARG A 120 5.22 3.96 13.76
CA ARG A 120 4.07 3.91 14.68
C ARG A 120 3.98 2.64 15.54
N ASP A 121 5.01 1.83 15.58
CA ASP A 121 5.21 0.82 16.61
C ASP A 121 5.90 1.49 17.81
N ARG A 122 5.21 1.61 18.95
CA ARG A 122 5.73 2.31 20.12
C ARG A 122 6.98 1.67 20.71
N SER A 123 7.19 0.39 20.44
CA SER A 123 8.36 -0.38 20.86
C SER A 123 8.76 -1.34 19.75
N THR A 124 10.00 -1.84 19.78
CA THR A 124 10.51 -2.76 18.77
C THR A 124 9.93 -4.18 18.85
N GLY A 125 9.24 -4.53 19.94
CA GLY A 125 8.70 -5.88 20.16
C GLY A 125 7.74 -6.33 19.07
N PRO A 126 6.63 -5.63 18.80
CA PRO A 126 5.68 -5.98 17.73
C PRO A 126 6.32 -6.02 16.34
N ALA A 127 7.23 -5.07 16.05
CA ALA A 127 7.95 -5.01 14.78
C ALA A 127 8.87 -6.23 14.58
N ARG A 128 9.63 -6.63 15.60
CA ARG A 128 10.48 -7.84 15.56
C ARG A 128 9.67 -9.13 15.44
N GLU A 129 8.51 -9.18 16.08
CA GLU A 129 7.58 -10.31 15.93
C GLU A 129 7.08 -10.40 14.49
N PHE A 130 6.75 -9.26 13.86
CA PHE A 130 6.37 -9.19 12.46
C PHE A 130 7.51 -9.70 11.56
N GLU A 131 8.75 -9.18 11.70
CA GLU A 131 9.92 -9.66 10.93
C GLU A 131 10.09 -11.17 11.06
N ARG A 132 9.97 -11.71 12.27
CA ARG A 132 10.11 -13.15 12.51
C ARG A 132 8.98 -13.96 11.86
N THR A 133 7.74 -13.49 11.98
CA THR A 133 6.54 -14.18 11.45
C THR A 133 6.56 -14.25 9.93
N TYR A 134 6.99 -13.18 9.27
CA TYR A 134 7.03 -13.08 7.81
C TYR A 134 8.40 -13.38 7.21
N GLY A 135 9.38 -13.75 8.03
CA GLY A 135 10.72 -14.14 7.60
C GLY A 135 11.54 -13.03 6.97
N LEU A 136 11.28 -11.75 7.33
CA LEU A 136 11.99 -10.61 6.79
C LEU A 136 13.44 -10.59 7.30
N ARG A 137 14.40 -10.41 6.40
CA ARG A 137 15.85 -10.40 6.69
C ARG A 137 16.53 -9.10 6.36
N TYR A 138 15.80 -8.10 5.86
CA TYR A 138 16.34 -6.76 5.66
C TYR A 138 16.18 -5.92 6.94
N PRO A 139 17.16 -5.06 7.26
CA PRO A 139 17.10 -4.24 8.44
C PRO A 139 16.05 -3.15 8.32
N SER A 140 15.47 -2.76 9.45
CA SER A 140 14.47 -1.67 9.49
C SER A 140 14.86 -0.63 10.55
N ILE A 141 14.86 0.65 10.16
CA ILE A 141 14.99 1.75 11.12
C ILE A 141 13.69 1.84 11.92
N HIS A 142 13.79 1.94 13.24
CA HIS A 142 12.64 2.15 14.12
C HIS A 142 12.34 3.65 14.27
N ASP A 143 11.21 4.07 13.72
CA ASP A 143 10.69 5.45 13.75
C ASP A 143 9.28 5.50 14.36
N PRO A 144 9.16 5.33 15.68
CA PRO A 144 7.85 5.22 16.35
C PRO A 144 6.96 6.45 16.16
N ASP A 145 7.55 7.62 15.95
CA ASP A 145 6.82 8.86 15.74
C ASP A 145 6.54 9.17 14.26
N GLY A 146 7.15 8.44 13.33
CA GLY A 146 7.05 8.69 11.88
C GLY A 146 7.73 9.97 11.41
N LYS A 147 8.68 10.50 12.23
CA LYS A 147 9.34 11.79 11.95
C LYS A 147 10.26 11.74 10.73
N LEU A 148 10.91 10.60 10.50
CA LEU A 148 11.81 10.42 9.37
C LEU A 148 11.09 10.61 8.02
N LEU A 149 9.80 10.25 7.96
CA LEU A 149 9.02 10.38 6.74
C LEU A 149 8.76 11.82 6.34
N LEU A 150 8.76 12.76 7.29
CA LEU A 150 8.51 14.18 7.04
C LEU A 150 9.64 14.87 6.26
N ALA A 151 10.81 14.25 6.20
CA ALA A 151 11.94 14.77 5.43
C ALA A 151 11.84 14.48 3.92
N PHE A 152 11.00 13.51 3.53
CA PHE A 152 10.80 13.16 2.13
C PHE A 152 9.86 14.15 1.43
N PRO A 153 10.01 14.36 0.10
CA PRO A 153 9.05 15.15 -0.66
C PRO A 153 7.64 14.57 -0.51
N PRO A 154 6.64 15.36 -0.07
CA PRO A 154 5.28 14.85 0.22
C PRO A 154 4.55 14.33 -1.03
N THR A 155 4.98 14.72 -2.21
CA THR A 155 4.50 14.20 -3.50
C THR A 155 4.99 12.79 -3.81
N LEU A 156 6.10 12.34 -3.18
CA LEU A 156 6.69 11.02 -3.38
C LEU A 156 6.46 10.08 -2.20
N LEU A 157 6.36 10.62 -0.98
CA LEU A 157 6.08 9.85 0.22
C LEU A 157 5.09 10.59 1.11
N ASN A 158 3.87 10.09 1.15
CA ASN A 158 2.86 10.58 2.08
C ASN A 158 2.99 9.84 3.42
N PRO A 159 3.30 10.53 4.54
CA PRO A 159 3.45 9.88 5.85
C PRO A 159 2.20 9.15 6.35
N GLN A 160 1.03 9.43 5.79
CA GLN A 160 -0.22 8.76 6.15
C GLN A 160 -0.50 7.49 5.32
N ALA A 161 0.17 7.33 4.18
CA ALA A 161 -0.02 6.18 3.30
C ALA A 161 0.98 5.07 3.65
N ILE A 162 0.53 4.07 4.39
CA ILE A 162 1.33 2.91 4.80
C ILE A 162 0.61 1.64 4.30
N PRO A 163 1.31 0.76 3.55
CA PRO A 163 2.72 0.82 3.19
C PRO A 163 3.03 1.82 2.08
N SER A 164 4.29 2.20 1.98
CA SER A 164 4.85 2.93 0.84
C SER A 164 6.22 2.37 0.49
N THR A 165 6.55 2.34 -0.80
CA THR A 165 7.83 1.82 -1.27
C THR A 165 8.50 2.82 -2.19
N LEU A 166 9.77 3.13 -1.94
CA LEU A 166 10.61 3.93 -2.81
C LEU A 166 11.73 3.07 -3.40
N VAL A 167 12.08 3.31 -4.67
CA VAL A 167 13.33 2.79 -5.24
C VAL A 167 14.30 3.96 -5.36
N ILE A 168 15.47 3.82 -4.76
CA ILE A 168 16.52 4.83 -4.67
C ILE A 168 17.69 4.33 -5.50
N ASP A 169 18.19 5.15 -6.41
CA ASP A 169 19.31 4.81 -7.29
C ASP A 169 20.67 4.81 -6.57
N ARG A 170 21.72 4.38 -7.26
CA ARG A 170 23.10 4.27 -6.71
C ARG A 170 23.65 5.62 -6.24
N GLN A 171 23.19 6.73 -6.81
CA GLN A 171 23.53 8.10 -6.40
C GLN A 171 22.69 8.58 -5.22
N GLY A 172 21.72 7.77 -4.76
CA GLY A 172 20.85 8.07 -3.64
C GLY A 172 19.72 9.03 -4.00
N ARG A 173 19.25 9.02 -5.24
CA ARG A 173 18.10 9.80 -5.71
C ARG A 173 16.88 8.91 -5.80
N ILE A 174 15.71 9.47 -5.55
CA ILE A 174 14.45 8.73 -5.60
C ILE A 174 14.05 8.53 -7.07
N ALA A 175 14.08 7.28 -7.53
CA ALA A 175 13.74 6.91 -8.90
C ALA A 175 12.29 6.45 -9.06
N VAL A 176 11.70 5.84 -8.03
CA VAL A 176 10.31 5.34 -8.03
C VAL A 176 9.68 5.64 -6.68
N ALA A 177 8.39 6.00 -6.70
CA ALA A 177 7.58 6.15 -5.49
C ALA A 177 6.24 5.42 -5.68
N ILE A 178 5.87 4.60 -4.71
CA ILE A 178 4.67 3.78 -4.72
C ILE A 178 3.96 3.97 -3.40
N SER A 179 2.69 4.35 -3.45
CA SER A 179 1.82 4.46 -2.29
C SER A 179 0.87 3.26 -2.27
N GLY A 180 0.77 2.58 -1.14
CA GLY A 180 -0.01 1.36 -0.99
C GLY A 180 0.78 0.07 -1.22
N PRO A 181 0.12 -1.10 -1.05
CA PRO A 181 0.77 -2.40 -1.15
C PRO A 181 1.24 -2.70 -2.57
N ILE A 182 2.36 -3.39 -2.68
CA ILE A 182 2.98 -3.77 -3.95
C ILE A 182 3.30 -5.26 -3.98
N THR A 183 3.13 -5.88 -5.13
CA THR A 183 3.57 -7.26 -5.36
C THR A 183 4.97 -7.27 -5.97
N ARG A 184 5.70 -8.37 -5.77
CA ARG A 184 6.99 -8.58 -6.41
C ARG A 184 6.89 -8.42 -7.94
N ALA A 185 5.88 -9.00 -8.56
CA ALA A 185 5.68 -8.96 -10.02
C ALA A 185 5.60 -7.52 -10.57
N ARG A 186 5.09 -6.57 -9.78
CA ARG A 186 5.02 -5.16 -10.16
C ARG A 186 6.27 -4.37 -9.79
N LEU A 187 6.91 -4.69 -8.68
CA LEU A 187 8.07 -3.95 -8.18
C LEU A 187 9.37 -4.36 -8.90
N GLU A 188 9.57 -5.65 -9.14
CA GLU A 188 10.83 -6.19 -9.70
C GLU A 188 11.21 -5.54 -11.05
N PRO A 189 10.32 -5.36 -12.04
CA PRO A 189 10.68 -4.71 -13.30
C PRO A 189 11.13 -3.24 -13.12
N LEU A 190 10.58 -2.52 -12.14
CA LEU A 190 10.98 -1.14 -11.82
C LEU A 190 12.36 -1.11 -11.18
N VAL A 191 12.62 -2.04 -10.26
CA VAL A 191 13.92 -2.21 -9.62
C VAL A 191 14.98 -2.61 -10.64
N ASP A 192 14.67 -3.55 -11.55
CA ASP A 192 15.59 -4.00 -12.59
C ASP A 192 15.97 -2.86 -13.54
N ARG A 193 15.00 -2.03 -13.91
CA ARG A 193 15.27 -0.85 -14.75
C ARG A 193 16.24 0.10 -14.06
N VAL A 194 16.02 0.43 -12.78
CA VAL A 194 16.92 1.33 -12.03
C VAL A 194 18.29 0.68 -11.79
N ALA A 195 18.33 -0.63 -11.54
CA ALA A 195 19.57 -1.38 -11.33
C ALA A 195 20.41 -1.53 -12.62
N GLY A 196 19.75 -1.53 -13.78
CA GLY A 196 20.38 -1.59 -15.09
C GLY A 196 20.92 -0.25 -15.61
N GLU A 197 20.65 0.86 -14.92
CA GLU A 197 21.21 2.17 -15.28
C GLU A 197 22.70 2.22 -14.90
N ASP A 198 23.51 2.81 -15.76
CA ASP A 198 24.93 3.01 -15.51
C ASP A 198 25.16 3.91 -14.29
N ALA A 199 26.24 3.66 -13.56
CA ALA A 199 26.59 4.36 -12.32
C ALA A 199 27.18 5.75 -12.60
#